data_4124eb0d8455847f0b86345ccfbda9d5
#
_entry.id   4124eb0d8455847f0b86345ccfbda9d5
#
_cell.length_a   1.000
_cell.length_b   1.000
_cell.length_c   1.000
_cell.angle_alpha   90.00
_cell.angle_beta   90.00
_cell.angle_gamma   90.00
#
_symmetry.space_group_name_H-M   'P 1'
#
loop_
_entity.id
_entity.type
_entity.pdbx_description
1 polymer ?
#
loop_
_entity_poly.entity_id
_entity_poly.type
_entity_poly.pdbx_seq_one_letter_code
_entity_poly.pdbx_strand_id
1 'polypeptide(L)'
;MQCREFLDAHKEWHQKEWSNTAAAAKKVSEEHDLSQAAISSSYAAEYFGLNILSENIFTNSDNSTRFIIVAKKKVYAKDAHKISVSYELPHESGSLYNSLSHFIYNGLNMTKIESRPILKRNWEYRFFVDFEGNLSDSAVKNALRGLRSEVQNLRVHGNY
;
A
#
# COMPACT_ATOMS: atom_id res chain seq x y z
N MET A 1 -1.79 3.93 -17.49
CA MET A 1 -0.58 3.37 -18.10
C MET A 1 0.57 4.29 -17.80
N GLN A 2 1.67 3.79 -17.23
CA GLN A 2 2.76 4.63 -16.66
C GLN A 2 3.64 5.31 -17.72
N CYS A 3 3.69 4.78 -18.94
CA CYS A 3 4.55 5.25 -20.04
C CYS A 3 3.74 5.80 -21.23
N ARG A 4 2.60 6.44 -20.93
CA ARG A 4 1.65 6.84 -21.98
C ARG A 4 2.24 7.86 -22.95
N GLU A 5 2.88 8.92 -22.45
CA GLU A 5 3.45 9.97 -23.30
C GLU A 5 4.52 9.44 -24.24
N PHE A 6 5.38 8.55 -23.73
CA PHE A 6 6.41 7.90 -24.54
C PHE A 6 5.79 7.05 -25.66
N LEU A 7 4.77 6.27 -25.37
CA LEU A 7 4.09 5.43 -26.36
C LEU A 7 3.26 6.25 -27.36
N ASP A 8 2.64 7.35 -26.92
CA ASP A 8 1.87 8.25 -27.79
C ASP A 8 2.77 9.00 -28.81
N ALA A 9 4.08 9.15 -28.49
CA ALA A 9 5.07 9.69 -29.40
C ALA A 9 5.53 8.68 -30.49
N HIS A 10 5.24 7.38 -30.30
CA HIS A 10 5.61 6.28 -31.19
C HIS A 10 4.38 5.51 -31.67
N LYS A 11 3.50 6.19 -32.37
CA LYS A 11 2.21 5.63 -32.84
C LYS A 11 2.34 4.49 -33.84
N GLU A 12 3.49 4.41 -34.50
CA GLU A 12 3.84 3.36 -35.42
C GLU A 12 4.13 2.02 -34.75
N TRP A 13 4.33 1.98 -33.44
CA TRP A 13 4.61 0.75 -32.71
C TRP A 13 3.32 0.01 -32.34
N HIS A 14 3.32 -1.29 -32.60
CA HIS A 14 2.22 -2.13 -32.20
C HIS A 14 2.35 -2.52 -30.71
N GLN A 15 1.44 -1.97 -29.89
CA GLN A 15 1.43 -2.22 -28.45
C GLN A 15 0.69 -3.52 -28.11
N LYS A 16 1.33 -4.41 -27.35
CA LYS A 16 0.74 -5.66 -26.87
C LYS A 16 0.82 -5.74 -25.35
N GLU A 17 -0.33 -5.91 -24.71
CA GLU A 17 -0.38 -6.11 -23.28
C GLU A 17 0.09 -7.50 -22.87
N TRP A 18 0.80 -7.56 -21.74
CA TRP A 18 1.30 -8.78 -21.16
C TRP A 18 0.91 -8.86 -19.67
N SER A 19 1.02 -10.06 -19.06
CA SER A 19 0.60 -10.27 -17.67
C SER A 19 1.31 -9.35 -16.65
N ASN A 20 2.58 -9.07 -16.89
CA ASN A 20 3.38 -8.08 -16.15
C ASN A 20 4.66 -7.72 -16.94
N THR A 21 5.35 -6.67 -16.52
CA THR A 21 6.53 -6.12 -17.19
C THR A 21 7.72 -7.09 -17.21
N ALA A 22 7.95 -7.86 -16.14
CA ALA A 22 9.02 -8.84 -16.10
C ALA A 22 8.77 -10.04 -17.05
N ALA A 23 7.51 -10.48 -17.15
CA ALA A 23 7.12 -11.54 -18.09
C ALA A 23 7.27 -11.06 -19.56
N ALA A 24 7.01 -9.78 -19.84
CA ALA A 24 7.26 -9.21 -21.17
C ALA A 24 8.76 -9.20 -21.49
N ALA A 25 9.62 -8.78 -20.56
CA ALA A 25 11.07 -8.80 -20.72
C ALA A 25 11.60 -10.24 -20.93
N LYS A 26 11.11 -11.19 -20.13
CA LYS A 26 11.47 -12.60 -20.30
C LYS A 26 11.13 -13.13 -21.70
N LYS A 27 9.91 -12.83 -22.19
CA LYS A 27 9.48 -13.24 -23.52
C LYS A 27 10.42 -12.73 -24.62
N VAL A 28 10.75 -11.42 -24.59
CA VAL A 28 11.66 -10.82 -25.57
C VAL A 28 13.04 -11.48 -25.53
N SER A 29 13.55 -11.80 -24.33
CA SER A 29 14.81 -12.51 -24.17
C SER A 29 14.79 -13.93 -24.77
N GLU A 30 13.67 -14.67 -24.61
CA GLU A 30 13.53 -16.05 -25.09
C GLU A 30 13.31 -16.13 -26.62
N GLU A 31 12.58 -15.20 -27.20
CA GLU A 31 12.25 -15.21 -28.64
C GLU A 31 13.39 -14.69 -29.52
N HIS A 32 14.33 -13.91 -28.99
CA HIS A 32 15.45 -13.31 -29.74
C HIS A 32 15.04 -12.56 -31.03
N ASP A 33 13.80 -12.04 -31.04
CA ASP A 33 13.26 -11.30 -32.18
C ASP A 33 13.60 -9.81 -32.03
N LEU A 34 14.49 -9.31 -32.89
CA LEU A 34 14.96 -7.92 -32.88
C LEU A 34 13.87 -6.89 -33.23
N SER A 35 12.69 -7.32 -33.68
CA SER A 35 11.52 -6.44 -33.89
C SER A 35 10.73 -6.18 -32.65
N GLN A 36 11.03 -6.83 -31.53
CA GLN A 36 10.30 -6.74 -30.27
C GLN A 36 11.12 -6.03 -29.20
N ALA A 37 10.44 -5.23 -28.40
CA ALA A 37 10.98 -4.61 -27.18
C ALA A 37 9.97 -4.73 -26.03
N ALA A 38 10.46 -4.68 -24.79
CA ALA A 38 9.62 -4.72 -23.59
C ALA A 38 9.80 -3.45 -22.76
N ILE A 39 8.71 -2.95 -22.19
CA ILE A 39 8.75 -1.95 -21.13
C ILE A 39 8.91 -2.69 -19.82
N SER A 40 10.05 -2.49 -19.14
CA SER A 40 10.36 -3.16 -17.89
C SER A 40 11.30 -2.33 -17.02
N SER A 41 11.75 -2.87 -15.87
CA SER A 41 12.79 -2.24 -15.06
C SER A 41 14.18 -2.51 -15.60
N SER A 42 15.16 -1.65 -15.28
CA SER A 42 16.57 -1.87 -15.56
C SER A 42 17.08 -3.18 -14.96
N TYR A 43 16.61 -3.53 -13.75
CA TYR A 43 16.91 -4.82 -13.12
C TYR A 43 16.46 -6.02 -13.97
N ALA A 44 15.26 -5.96 -14.56
CA ALA A 44 14.80 -7.03 -15.44
C ALA A 44 15.62 -7.13 -16.73
N ALA A 45 16.07 -6.00 -17.30
CA ALA A 45 16.96 -5.99 -18.44
C ALA A 45 18.29 -6.69 -18.12
N GLU A 46 18.92 -6.34 -17.00
CA GLU A 46 20.14 -6.99 -16.52
C GLU A 46 19.94 -8.49 -16.29
N TYR A 47 18.87 -8.87 -15.57
CA TYR A 47 18.57 -10.26 -15.22
C TYR A 47 18.35 -11.16 -16.46
N PHE A 48 17.71 -10.63 -17.51
CA PHE A 48 17.41 -11.36 -18.74
C PHE A 48 18.43 -11.12 -19.86
N GLY A 49 19.51 -10.39 -19.60
CA GLY A 49 20.56 -10.10 -20.59
C GLY A 49 20.09 -9.25 -21.78
N LEU A 50 19.15 -8.33 -21.54
CA LEU A 50 18.60 -7.43 -22.56
C LEU A 50 19.31 -6.06 -22.55
N ASN A 51 19.44 -5.46 -23.73
CA ASN A 51 19.95 -4.09 -23.88
C ASN A 51 18.86 -3.06 -23.54
N ILE A 52 19.22 -2.03 -22.77
CA ILE A 52 18.34 -0.91 -22.49
C ILE A 52 18.41 0.07 -23.67
N LEU A 53 17.29 0.28 -24.34
CA LEU A 53 17.18 1.17 -25.50
C LEU A 53 16.84 2.61 -25.10
N SER A 54 16.03 2.78 -24.03
CA SER A 54 15.65 4.09 -23.50
C SER A 54 15.35 3.98 -22.00
N GLU A 55 15.79 4.98 -21.26
CA GLU A 55 15.56 5.07 -19.81
C GLU A 55 14.55 6.17 -19.46
N ASN A 56 13.98 6.10 -18.25
CA ASN A 56 13.10 7.14 -17.70
C ASN A 56 11.87 7.46 -18.58
N ILE A 57 11.31 6.46 -19.24
CA ILE A 57 10.16 6.58 -20.15
C ILE A 57 8.80 6.74 -19.44
N PHE A 58 8.78 6.84 -18.10
CA PHE A 58 7.58 7.02 -17.31
C PHE A 58 7.06 8.46 -17.40
N THR A 59 5.74 8.63 -17.49
CA THR A 59 5.06 9.93 -17.55
C THR A 59 5.07 10.66 -16.19
N ASN A 60 5.03 9.92 -15.07
CA ASN A 60 4.95 10.49 -13.73
C ASN A 60 6.06 9.92 -12.82
N SER A 61 6.97 10.80 -12.38
CA SER A 61 8.08 10.47 -11.47
C SER A 61 7.62 10.11 -10.05
N ASP A 62 6.43 10.55 -9.64
CA ASP A 62 5.93 10.38 -8.27
C ASP A 62 5.22 9.05 -8.04
N ASN A 63 5.27 8.15 -9.02
CA ASN A 63 4.65 6.84 -8.91
C ASN A 63 5.43 5.94 -7.94
N SER A 64 4.83 5.63 -6.81
CA SER A 64 5.41 4.78 -5.77
C SER A 64 4.59 3.53 -5.53
N THR A 65 5.24 2.38 -5.41
CA THR A 65 4.61 1.12 -5.01
C THR A 65 4.99 0.78 -3.58
N ARG A 66 3.98 0.63 -2.71
CA ARG A 66 4.19 0.20 -1.33
C ARG A 66 4.04 -1.32 -1.24
N PHE A 67 5.08 -1.99 -0.78
CA PHE A 67 5.03 -3.42 -0.46
C PHE A 67 4.73 -3.61 1.02
N ILE A 68 3.90 -4.62 1.34
CA ILE A 68 3.55 -5.01 2.71
C ILE A 68 4.09 -6.40 2.96
N ILE A 69 4.88 -6.55 4.03
CA ILE A 69 5.36 -7.86 4.49
C ILE A 69 4.28 -8.47 5.38
N VAL A 70 3.79 -9.66 5.01
CA VAL A 70 2.79 -10.40 5.77
C VAL A 70 3.41 -11.61 6.43
N ALA A 71 3.19 -11.78 7.73
CA ALA A 71 3.71 -12.91 8.51
C ALA A 71 2.60 -13.60 9.33
N LYS A 72 2.75 -14.90 9.55
CA LYS A 72 1.81 -15.67 10.42
C LYS A 72 1.95 -15.29 11.90
N LYS A 73 3.15 -14.93 12.34
CA LYS A 73 3.44 -14.54 13.73
C LYS A 73 3.52 -13.02 13.81
N LYS A 74 2.97 -12.46 14.91
CA LYS A 74 3.12 -11.04 15.23
C LYS A 74 4.55 -10.80 15.69
N VAL A 75 5.37 -10.26 14.81
CA VAL A 75 6.75 -9.84 15.10
C VAL A 75 6.82 -8.34 14.89
N TYR A 76 7.28 -7.61 15.87
CA TYR A 76 7.42 -6.16 15.81
C TYR A 76 8.91 -5.80 16.00
N ALA A 77 9.41 -4.91 15.14
CA ALA A 77 10.73 -4.35 15.32
C ALA A 77 10.75 -3.45 16.58
N LYS A 78 11.86 -3.49 17.33
CA LYS A 78 11.99 -2.70 18.58
C LYS A 78 11.98 -1.19 18.29
N ASP A 79 12.44 -0.80 17.12
CA ASP A 79 12.53 0.57 16.59
C ASP A 79 11.35 0.92 15.64
N ALA A 80 10.31 0.10 15.62
CA ALA A 80 9.11 0.37 14.84
C ALA A 80 8.45 1.69 15.28
N HIS A 81 8.01 2.50 14.32
CA HIS A 81 7.47 3.83 14.58
C HIS A 81 6.11 4.09 13.93
N LYS A 82 5.51 3.06 13.31
CA LYS A 82 4.19 3.14 12.70
C LYS A 82 3.33 1.95 13.10
N ILE A 83 2.08 2.22 13.42
CA ILE A 83 1.11 1.20 13.85
C ILE A 83 -0.10 1.24 12.91
N SER A 84 -0.54 0.05 12.48
CA SER A 84 -1.79 -0.12 11.74
C SER A 84 -2.81 -0.86 12.59
N VAL A 85 -4.01 -0.28 12.71
CA VAL A 85 -5.14 -0.89 13.42
C VAL A 85 -6.38 -0.93 12.54
N SER A 86 -7.30 -1.82 12.86
CA SER A 86 -8.67 -1.75 12.36
C SER A 86 -9.67 -1.99 13.47
N TYR A 87 -10.84 -1.35 13.34
CA TYR A 87 -11.95 -1.49 14.28
C TYR A 87 -13.29 -1.20 13.60
N GLU A 88 -14.35 -1.56 14.25
CA GLU A 88 -15.73 -1.33 13.80
C GLU A 88 -16.43 -0.36 14.76
N LEU A 89 -17.21 0.53 14.19
CA LEU A 89 -17.99 1.51 14.97
C LEU A 89 -19.47 1.21 14.84
N PRO A 90 -20.24 1.43 15.94
CA PRO A 90 -21.69 1.44 15.87
C PRO A 90 -22.16 2.60 14.99
N HIS A 91 -23.30 2.42 14.32
CA HIS A 91 -23.93 3.48 13.53
C HIS A 91 -24.66 4.48 14.43
N GLU A 92 -23.89 5.26 15.16
CA GLU A 92 -24.37 6.25 16.14
C GLU A 92 -23.70 7.59 15.92
N SER A 93 -24.43 8.66 16.25
CA SER A 93 -23.89 10.02 16.17
C SER A 93 -22.68 10.19 17.08
N GLY A 94 -21.59 10.72 16.53
CA GLY A 94 -20.35 10.97 17.27
C GLY A 94 -19.40 9.78 17.43
N SER A 95 -19.80 8.54 17.06
CA SER A 95 -18.97 7.34 17.26
C SER A 95 -17.57 7.47 16.64
N LEU A 96 -17.48 8.03 15.43
CA LEU A 96 -16.18 8.27 14.77
C LEU A 96 -15.37 9.33 15.53
N TYR A 97 -15.98 10.45 15.92
CA TYR A 97 -15.31 11.49 16.69
C TYR A 97 -14.72 10.93 17.99
N ASN A 98 -15.53 10.19 18.75
CA ASN A 98 -15.11 9.59 20.01
C ASN A 98 -13.93 8.64 19.79
N SER A 99 -13.97 7.80 18.76
CA SER A 99 -12.86 6.90 18.45
C SER A 99 -11.57 7.65 18.08
N LEU A 100 -11.67 8.74 17.31
CA LEU A 100 -10.51 9.54 16.91
C LEU A 100 -9.95 10.36 18.08
N SER A 101 -10.76 10.74 19.05
CA SER A 101 -10.32 11.51 20.21
C SER A 101 -9.23 10.81 21.02
N HIS A 102 -9.24 9.47 21.06
CA HIS A 102 -8.20 8.70 21.73
C HIS A 102 -6.81 8.90 21.12
N PHE A 103 -6.71 9.07 19.81
CA PHE A 103 -5.44 9.41 19.17
C PHE A 103 -5.04 10.86 19.46
N ILE A 104 -6.00 11.79 19.36
CA ILE A 104 -5.77 13.23 19.53
C ILE A 104 -5.30 13.54 20.96
N TYR A 105 -6.01 13.05 21.97
CA TYR A 105 -5.69 13.34 23.38
C TYR A 105 -4.40 12.66 23.86
N ASN A 106 -3.93 11.65 23.15
CA ASN A 106 -2.62 11.03 23.40
C ASN A 106 -1.51 11.55 22.50
N GLY A 107 -1.76 12.60 21.70
CA GLY A 107 -0.76 13.22 20.84
C GLY A 107 -0.25 12.34 19.69
N LEU A 108 -1.05 11.36 19.25
CA LEU A 108 -0.68 10.43 18.20
C LEU A 108 -1.06 10.98 16.81
N ASN A 109 -0.08 11.08 15.92
CA ASN A 109 -0.27 11.56 14.57
C ASN A 109 -0.81 10.44 13.66
N MET A 110 -2.05 10.61 13.17
CA MET A 110 -2.65 9.69 12.22
C MET A 110 -2.14 9.99 10.79
N THR A 111 -1.64 8.98 10.09
CA THR A 111 -1.12 9.10 8.73
C THR A 111 -2.06 8.53 7.67
N LYS A 112 -3.06 7.76 8.08
CA LYS A 112 -4.09 7.20 7.20
C LYS A 112 -5.36 6.95 7.99
N ILE A 113 -6.51 7.23 7.36
CA ILE A 113 -7.81 6.72 7.77
C ILE A 113 -8.59 6.29 6.54
N GLU A 114 -9.15 5.10 6.56
CA GLU A 114 -9.93 4.52 5.47
C GLU A 114 -11.11 3.74 6.06
N SER A 115 -12.30 3.87 5.47
CA SER A 115 -13.47 3.09 5.87
C SER A 115 -13.87 2.10 4.78
N ARG A 116 -14.35 0.93 5.19
CA ARG A 116 -14.93 -0.10 4.31
C ARG A 116 -16.27 -0.58 4.87
N PRO A 117 -17.31 -0.70 4.04
CA PRO A 117 -18.57 -1.29 4.46
C PRO A 117 -18.36 -2.72 4.96
N ILE A 118 -19.10 -3.13 5.99
CA ILE A 118 -19.09 -4.50 6.50
C ILE A 118 -20.13 -5.30 5.73
N LEU A 119 -19.69 -6.39 5.11
CA LEU A 119 -20.59 -7.27 4.35
C LEU A 119 -21.72 -7.79 5.24
N LYS A 120 -22.96 -7.72 4.73
CA LYS A 120 -24.19 -8.17 5.41
C LYS A 120 -24.58 -7.37 6.66
N ARG A 121 -23.93 -6.24 6.94
CA ARG A 121 -24.33 -5.29 7.97
C ARG A 121 -24.53 -3.91 7.35
N ASN A 122 -25.76 -3.50 7.15
CA ASN A 122 -26.10 -2.23 6.53
C ASN A 122 -25.69 -1.07 7.44
N TRP A 123 -25.05 -0.06 6.83
CA TRP A 123 -24.65 1.19 7.51
C TRP A 123 -23.57 1.02 8.57
N GLU A 124 -22.94 -0.16 8.69
CA GLU A 124 -21.81 -0.39 9.56
C GLU A 124 -20.50 -0.40 8.77
N TYR A 125 -19.45 0.18 9.35
CA TYR A 125 -18.16 0.37 8.71
C TYR A 125 -17.03 -0.14 9.57
N ARG A 126 -16.05 -0.76 8.92
CA ARG A 126 -14.74 -1.03 9.50
C ARG A 126 -13.79 0.08 9.09
N PHE A 127 -13.12 0.66 10.07
CA PHE A 127 -12.10 1.69 9.89
C PHE A 127 -10.72 1.05 9.95
N PHE A 128 -9.85 1.51 9.07
CA PHE A 128 -8.43 1.18 9.04
C PHE A 128 -7.68 2.47 9.31
N VAL A 129 -6.86 2.48 10.37
CA VAL A 129 -6.13 3.67 10.81
C VAL A 129 -4.65 3.32 10.95
N ASP A 130 -3.80 4.11 10.30
CA ASP A 130 -2.36 4.08 10.50
C ASP A 130 -1.95 5.33 11.27
N PHE A 131 -1.12 5.18 12.28
CA PHE A 131 -0.61 6.29 13.09
C PHE A 131 0.83 6.04 13.53
N GLU A 132 1.53 7.13 13.85
CA GLU A 132 2.91 7.10 14.32
C GLU A 132 2.98 6.71 15.80
N GLY A 133 3.95 5.85 16.14
CA GLY A 133 4.19 5.40 17.51
C GLY A 133 4.73 3.97 17.58
N ASN A 134 5.07 3.58 18.80
CA ASN A 134 5.52 2.23 19.13
C ASN A 134 4.57 1.60 20.15
N LEU A 135 4.30 0.31 20.04
CA LEU A 135 3.43 -0.41 20.99
C LEU A 135 3.97 -0.43 22.42
N SER A 136 5.26 -0.11 22.61
CA SER A 136 5.86 0.06 23.95
C SER A 136 5.50 1.40 24.60
N ASP A 137 5.12 2.43 23.82
CA ASP A 137 4.87 3.78 24.29
C ASP A 137 3.63 3.87 25.18
N SER A 138 3.71 4.66 26.23
CA SER A 138 2.60 4.87 27.17
C SER A 138 1.39 5.55 26.49
N ALA A 139 1.65 6.54 25.62
CA ALA A 139 0.62 7.22 24.85
C ALA A 139 -0.16 6.24 23.94
N VAL A 140 0.55 5.36 23.24
CA VAL A 140 -0.05 4.31 22.39
C VAL A 140 -0.87 3.33 23.22
N LYS A 141 -0.33 2.86 24.34
CA LYS A 141 -1.06 1.96 25.25
C LYS A 141 -2.34 2.58 25.80
N ASN A 142 -2.29 3.86 26.18
CA ASN A 142 -3.47 4.58 26.69
C ASN A 142 -4.52 4.76 25.58
N ALA A 143 -4.13 5.20 24.39
CA ALA A 143 -5.02 5.36 23.25
C ALA A 143 -5.71 4.04 22.87
N LEU A 144 -4.95 2.95 22.75
CA LEU A 144 -5.50 1.63 22.40
C LEU A 144 -6.41 1.06 23.51
N ARG A 145 -6.13 1.38 24.79
CA ARG A 145 -6.99 0.98 25.91
C ARG A 145 -8.33 1.71 25.86
N GLY A 146 -8.31 3.04 25.69
CA GLY A 146 -9.53 3.84 25.57
C GLY A 146 -10.33 3.44 24.33
N LEU A 147 -9.67 3.30 23.19
CA LEU A 147 -10.32 2.86 21.96
C LEU A 147 -11.03 1.51 22.13
N ARG A 148 -10.40 0.55 22.82
CA ARG A 148 -10.97 -0.80 23.03
C ARG A 148 -12.28 -0.80 23.82
N SER A 149 -12.53 0.19 24.66
CA SER A 149 -13.78 0.30 25.42
C SER A 149 -14.95 0.85 24.60
N GLU A 150 -14.68 1.51 23.48
CA GLU A 150 -15.69 2.19 22.66
C GLU A 150 -15.97 1.54 21.32
N VAL A 151 -15.04 0.73 20.80
CA VAL A 151 -15.15 0.15 19.46
C VAL A 151 -15.29 -1.37 19.50
N GLN A 152 -15.80 -1.93 18.42
CA GLN A 152 -15.91 -3.38 18.24
C GLN A 152 -14.75 -3.90 17.38
N ASN A 153 -14.37 -5.15 17.60
CA ASN A 153 -13.40 -5.87 16.76
C ASN A 153 -12.06 -5.15 16.54
N LEU A 154 -11.54 -4.44 17.57
CA LEU A 154 -10.23 -3.80 17.50
C LEU A 154 -9.12 -4.83 17.24
N ARG A 155 -8.36 -4.62 16.18
CA ARG A 155 -7.22 -5.44 15.80
C ARG A 155 -6.00 -4.56 15.55
N VAL A 156 -4.87 -4.92 16.12
CA VAL A 156 -3.56 -4.38 15.75
C VAL A 156 -3.00 -5.30 14.67
N HIS A 157 -2.77 -4.75 13.47
CA HIS A 157 -2.25 -5.49 12.32
C HIS A 157 -0.74 -5.55 12.31
N GLY A 158 -0.08 -4.46 12.72
CA GLY A 158 1.38 -4.37 12.74
C GLY A 158 1.88 -3.15 13.49
N ASN A 159 3.16 -3.23 13.88
CA ASN A 159 4.01 -2.12 14.30
C ASN A 159 5.32 -2.24 13.51
N TYR A 160 5.60 -1.26 12.63
CA TYR A 160 6.69 -1.31 11.64
C TYR A 160 7.32 0.06 11.40
#